data_adb7c4279d9cc13ddbe4335f25b6526f
#
_entry.id   adb7c4279d9cc13ddbe4335f25b6526f
#
_cell.length_a   1.000
_cell.length_b   1.000
_cell.length_c   1.000
_cell.angle_alpha   90.00
_cell.angle_beta   90.00
_cell.angle_gamma   90.00
#
_symmetry.space_group_name_H-M   'P 1'
#
loop_
_entity.id
_entity.type
_entity.pdbx_description
1 polymer ?
#
loop_
_entity_poly.entity_id
_entity_poly.type
_entity_poly.pdbx_seq_one_letter_code
_entity_poly.pdbx_strand_id
1 'polypeptide(L)'
;MAIIVNPTAAEFKQMLTEKKTFLADFYATWCGPCKMLSYVLEDIAKEMGERIDIVKIDIDKEPELTEEMDITIIPGLFFIKNGEVASRYSGFLPKERLQARLEKLLGNEPPVEQAPDRSYDLIIIGGGA
;
A
#
# COMPACT_ATOMS: atom_id res chain seq x y z
N MET A 1 -4.42 -4.27 -15.39
CA MET A 1 -3.88 -3.85 -14.10
C MET A 1 -2.39 -3.63 -14.20
N ALA A 2 -1.88 -2.72 -13.46
CA ALA A 2 -0.47 -2.43 -13.52
C ALA A 2 0.08 -2.21 -12.12
N ILE A 3 1.34 -2.62 -11.95
CA ILE A 3 2.11 -2.17 -10.82
C ILE A 3 2.90 -0.97 -11.31
N ILE A 4 2.59 0.20 -10.77
CA ILE A 4 3.23 1.44 -11.15
C ILE A 4 4.33 1.70 -10.14
N VAL A 5 5.59 1.72 -10.62
CA VAL A 5 6.73 1.84 -9.73
C VAL A 5 7.27 3.26 -9.78
N ASN A 6 7.34 3.86 -8.61
CA ASN A 6 7.94 5.18 -8.40
C ASN A 6 7.35 6.27 -9.28
N PRO A 7 6.03 6.49 -9.20
CA PRO A 7 5.47 7.69 -9.80
C PRO A 7 6.03 8.91 -9.07
N THR A 8 6.06 10.02 -9.74
CA THR A 8 6.45 11.26 -9.07
C THR A 8 5.34 11.66 -8.09
N ALA A 9 5.70 12.55 -7.15
CA ALA A 9 4.69 13.06 -6.23
C ALA A 9 3.54 13.71 -6.99
N ALA A 10 3.83 14.41 -8.07
CA ALA A 10 2.79 15.04 -8.87
C ALA A 10 1.87 14.00 -9.49
N GLU A 11 2.45 12.92 -10.02
CA GLU A 11 1.65 11.85 -10.61
C GLU A 11 0.77 11.17 -9.56
N PHE A 12 1.33 10.94 -8.37
CA PHE A 12 0.55 10.35 -7.30
C PHE A 12 -0.62 11.25 -6.92
N LYS A 13 -0.37 12.54 -6.75
CA LYS A 13 -1.42 13.48 -6.39
C LYS A 13 -2.47 13.61 -7.48
N GLN A 14 -2.04 13.47 -8.74
CA GLN A 14 -3.00 13.48 -9.84
C GLN A 14 -3.94 12.30 -9.77
N MET A 15 -3.44 11.13 -9.40
CA MET A 15 -4.30 9.95 -9.23
C MET A 15 -5.37 10.21 -8.17
N LEU A 16 -5.00 10.90 -7.09
CA LEU A 16 -5.97 11.26 -6.06
C LEU A 16 -7.01 12.24 -6.60
N THR A 17 -6.56 13.23 -7.34
CA THR A 17 -7.46 14.23 -7.92
C THR A 17 -8.42 13.60 -8.92
N GLU A 18 -7.95 12.61 -9.67
CA GLU A 18 -8.78 11.89 -10.63
C GLU A 18 -9.68 10.88 -9.97
N LYS A 19 -9.64 10.79 -8.65
CA LYS A 19 -10.51 9.93 -7.85
C LYS A 19 -10.33 8.46 -8.18
N LYS A 20 -9.09 8.05 -8.38
CA LYS A 20 -8.78 6.65 -8.68
C LYS A 20 -8.80 5.81 -7.41
N THR A 21 -9.00 4.51 -7.61
CA THR A 21 -8.96 3.53 -6.53
C THR A 21 -7.75 2.67 -6.73
N PHE A 22 -6.88 2.61 -5.71
CA PHE A 22 -5.63 1.88 -5.84
C PHE A 22 -5.02 1.62 -4.47
N LEU A 23 -4.03 0.73 -4.46
CA LEU A 23 -3.23 0.45 -3.29
C LEU A 23 -1.88 1.17 -3.45
N ALA A 24 -1.49 1.93 -2.44
CA ALA A 24 -0.17 2.57 -2.44
C ALA A 24 0.72 1.89 -1.41
N ASP A 25 1.93 1.51 -1.83
CA ASP A 25 2.90 0.83 -1.00
C ASP A 25 4.16 1.70 -0.90
N PHE A 26 4.37 2.28 0.27
CA PHE A 26 5.58 3.07 0.53
C PHE A 26 6.65 2.12 1.07
N TYR A 27 7.76 2.03 0.36
CA TYR A 27 8.79 1.04 0.63
C TYR A 27 10.18 1.65 0.57
N ALA A 28 11.17 0.86 0.95
CA ALA A 28 12.58 1.22 0.74
C ALA A 28 13.31 -0.01 0.20
N THR A 29 14.35 0.24 -0.57
CA THR A 29 15.11 -0.86 -1.17
C THR A 29 15.89 -1.67 -0.13
N TRP A 30 16.16 -1.07 1.02
CA TRP A 30 16.91 -1.72 2.10
C TRP A 30 15.99 -2.39 3.13
N CYS A 31 14.71 -2.44 2.88
CA CYS A 31 13.72 -2.92 3.84
C CYS A 31 13.36 -4.37 3.52
N GLY A 32 13.73 -5.30 4.38
CA GLY A 32 13.43 -6.73 4.19
C GLY A 32 11.95 -7.03 4.10
N PRO A 33 11.14 -6.58 5.06
CA PRO A 33 9.69 -6.81 4.97
C PRO A 33 9.06 -6.23 3.71
N CYS A 34 9.59 -5.11 3.21
CA CYS A 34 9.10 -4.53 1.98
C CYS A 34 9.35 -5.44 0.79
N LYS A 35 10.51 -6.10 0.76
CA LYS A 35 10.82 -7.04 -0.30
C LYS A 35 9.89 -8.23 -0.27
N MET A 36 9.59 -8.74 0.92
CA MET A 36 8.66 -9.85 1.05
C MET A 36 7.27 -9.44 0.57
N LEU A 37 6.87 -8.24 0.91
CA LEU A 37 5.56 -7.74 0.47
C LEU A 37 5.51 -7.60 -1.04
N SER A 38 6.62 -7.27 -1.70
CA SER A 38 6.66 -7.18 -3.16
C SER A 38 6.20 -8.47 -3.82
N TYR A 39 6.62 -9.60 -3.30
CA TYR A 39 6.20 -10.88 -3.87
C TYR A 39 4.70 -11.09 -3.70
N VAL A 40 4.17 -10.71 -2.53
CA VAL A 40 2.74 -10.80 -2.28
C VAL A 40 1.97 -9.91 -3.25
N LEU A 41 2.47 -8.70 -3.49
CA LEU A 41 1.82 -7.78 -4.40
C LEU A 41 1.81 -8.29 -5.83
N GLU A 42 2.90 -8.94 -6.25
CA GLU A 42 2.95 -9.52 -7.59
C GLU A 42 1.91 -10.63 -7.75
N ASP A 43 1.78 -11.47 -6.73
CA ASP A 43 0.78 -12.53 -6.78
C ASP A 43 -0.64 -11.96 -6.84
N ILE A 44 -0.90 -10.95 -6.02
CA ILE A 44 -2.20 -10.30 -6.01
C ILE A 44 -2.49 -9.66 -7.35
N ALA A 45 -1.49 -9.01 -7.95
CA ALA A 45 -1.65 -8.39 -9.25
C ALA A 45 -2.06 -9.40 -10.30
N LYS A 46 -1.47 -10.59 -10.24
CA LYS A 46 -1.82 -11.64 -11.19
C LYS A 46 -3.25 -12.13 -11.00
N GLU A 47 -3.67 -12.25 -9.74
CA GLU A 47 -4.98 -12.82 -9.44
C GLU A 47 -6.11 -11.83 -9.62
N MET A 48 -5.90 -10.58 -9.23
CA MET A 48 -6.96 -9.58 -9.31
C MET A 48 -7.02 -8.89 -10.66
N GLY A 49 -5.96 -8.99 -11.44
CA GLY A 49 -5.93 -8.46 -12.79
C GLY A 49 -6.18 -6.96 -12.81
N GLU A 50 -7.11 -6.54 -13.66
CA GLU A 50 -7.35 -5.11 -13.86
C GLU A 50 -8.27 -4.50 -12.82
N ARG A 51 -8.65 -5.27 -11.82
CA ARG A 51 -9.57 -4.77 -10.81
C ARG A 51 -8.92 -3.76 -9.88
N ILE A 52 -7.60 -3.75 -9.79
CA ILE A 52 -6.89 -2.86 -8.85
C ILE A 52 -5.55 -2.46 -9.45
N ASP A 53 -5.17 -1.21 -9.24
CA ASP A 53 -3.83 -0.75 -9.53
C ASP A 53 -3.03 -0.72 -8.24
N ILE A 54 -1.74 -1.01 -8.36
CA ILE A 54 -0.83 -0.99 -7.22
C ILE A 54 0.27 0.01 -7.54
N VAL A 55 0.48 0.96 -6.63
CA VAL A 55 1.45 2.03 -6.82
C VAL A 55 2.53 1.86 -5.76
N LYS A 56 3.79 1.75 -6.17
CA LYS A 56 4.90 1.56 -5.26
C LYS A 56 5.77 2.81 -5.22
N ILE A 57 5.97 3.36 -4.05
CA ILE A 57 6.69 4.62 -3.87
C ILE A 57 7.89 4.40 -2.96
N ASP A 58 9.08 4.69 -3.47
CA ASP A 58 10.32 4.57 -2.73
C ASP A 58 10.47 5.81 -1.84
N ILE A 59 10.50 5.60 -0.52
CA ILE A 59 10.55 6.71 0.41
C ILE A 59 11.84 7.53 0.27
N ASP A 60 12.90 6.91 -0.22
CA ASP A 60 14.16 7.63 -0.40
C ASP A 60 14.14 8.51 -1.64
N LYS A 61 13.31 8.16 -2.61
CA LYS A 61 13.18 8.96 -3.83
C LYS A 61 12.14 10.07 -3.70
N GLU A 62 11.17 9.88 -2.81
CA GLU A 62 10.10 10.86 -2.60
C GLU A 62 9.99 11.20 -1.12
N PRO A 63 11.03 11.85 -0.56
CA PRO A 63 11.02 12.13 0.88
C PRO A 63 9.94 13.11 1.29
N GLU A 64 9.60 14.06 0.43
CA GLU A 64 8.58 15.03 0.79
C GLU A 64 7.20 14.41 0.82
N LEU A 65 6.90 13.56 -0.16
CA LEU A 65 5.63 12.85 -0.18
C LEU A 65 5.53 11.91 1.02
N THR A 66 6.63 11.25 1.35
CA THR A 66 6.70 10.37 2.49
C THR A 66 6.34 11.11 3.77
N GLU A 67 6.83 12.31 3.92
CA GLU A 67 6.52 13.12 5.08
C GLU A 67 5.07 13.58 5.06
N GLU A 68 4.57 13.99 3.90
CA GLU A 68 3.19 14.44 3.77
C GLU A 68 2.22 13.32 4.13
N MET A 69 2.54 12.10 3.78
CA MET A 69 1.69 10.95 4.07
C MET A 69 1.91 10.39 5.45
N ASP A 70 2.78 11.03 6.24
CA ASP A 70 3.01 10.65 7.63
C ASP A 70 3.50 9.21 7.76
N ILE A 71 4.46 8.84 6.92
CA ILE A 71 5.04 7.51 6.93
C ILE A 71 6.16 7.44 7.96
N THR A 72 5.96 6.65 9.00
CA THR A 72 7.00 6.42 10.01
C THR A 72 7.36 4.95 10.13
N ILE A 73 6.59 4.08 9.50
CA ILE A 73 6.82 2.64 9.52
C ILE A 73 6.66 2.14 8.09
N ILE A 74 7.59 1.32 7.63
CA ILE A 74 7.51 0.71 6.31
C ILE A 74 7.51 -0.81 6.44
N PRO A 75 6.83 -1.51 5.52
CA PRO A 75 6.02 -0.98 4.43
C PRO A 75 4.82 -0.19 4.95
N GLY A 76 4.50 0.90 4.28
CA GLY A 76 3.30 1.67 4.61
C GLY A 76 2.27 1.50 3.51
N LEU A 77 1.12 0.98 3.84
CA LEU A 77 0.07 0.68 2.87
C LEU A 77 -1.09 1.65 3.02
N PHE A 78 -1.50 2.22 1.90
CA PHE A 78 -2.67 3.08 1.86
C PHE A 78 -3.68 2.50 0.88
N PHE A 79 -4.89 2.25 1.39
CA PHE A 79 -5.99 1.75 0.58
C PHE A 79 -6.81 2.95 0.15
N ILE A 80 -6.71 3.30 -1.12
CA ILE A 80 -7.28 4.55 -1.62
C ILE A 80 -8.49 4.25 -2.48
N LYS A 81 -9.61 4.87 -2.15
CA LYS A 81 -10.84 4.68 -2.87
C LYS A 81 -11.37 6.04 -3.32
N ASN A 82 -11.58 6.18 -4.61
CA ASN A 82 -12.10 7.41 -5.19
C ASN A 82 -11.25 8.62 -4.78
N GLY A 83 -9.94 8.43 -4.72
CA GLY A 83 -9.01 9.51 -4.42
C GLY A 83 -8.85 9.83 -2.95
N GLU A 84 -9.48 9.07 -2.06
CA GLU A 84 -9.39 9.32 -0.64
C GLU A 84 -8.86 8.12 0.10
N VAL A 85 -8.13 8.35 1.17
CA VAL A 85 -7.59 7.27 1.98
C VAL A 85 -8.73 6.61 2.74
N ALA A 86 -9.07 5.40 2.34
CA ALA A 86 -10.11 4.62 3.01
C ALA A 86 -9.56 3.96 4.28
N SER A 87 -8.32 3.48 4.21
CA SER A 87 -7.66 2.92 5.39
C SER A 87 -6.17 2.86 5.12
N ARG A 88 -5.40 2.60 6.17
CA ARG A 88 -3.97 2.43 6.04
C ARG A 88 -3.53 1.31 6.96
N TYR A 89 -2.39 0.72 6.63
CA TYR A 89 -1.82 -0.34 7.43
C TYR A 89 -0.30 -0.23 7.38
N SER A 90 0.35 -0.44 8.52
CA SER A 90 1.80 -0.37 8.60
C SER A 90 2.36 -1.75 8.85
N GLY A 91 3.31 -2.17 8.00
CA GLY A 91 3.96 -3.45 8.14
C GLY A 91 3.55 -4.43 7.06
N PHE A 92 4.10 -5.63 7.16
CA PHE A 92 3.83 -6.69 6.21
C PHE A 92 2.44 -7.29 6.43
N LEU A 93 1.74 -7.58 5.33
CA LEU A 93 0.49 -8.32 5.38
C LEU A 93 0.61 -9.58 4.53
N PRO A 94 0.20 -10.74 5.04
CA PRO A 94 0.15 -11.94 4.20
C PRO A 94 -0.86 -11.77 3.08
N LYS A 95 -0.68 -12.55 2.03
CA LYS A 95 -1.49 -12.42 0.83
C LYS A 95 -2.99 -12.46 1.11
N GLU A 96 -3.43 -13.42 1.91
CA GLU A 96 -4.86 -13.61 2.15
C GLU A 96 -5.48 -12.39 2.84
N ARG A 97 -4.75 -11.82 3.79
CA ARG A 97 -5.27 -10.66 4.51
C ARG A 97 -5.25 -9.42 3.65
N LEU A 98 -4.21 -9.26 2.86
CA LEU A 98 -4.13 -8.12 1.97
C LEU A 98 -5.21 -8.21 0.89
N GLN A 99 -5.39 -9.39 0.33
CA GLN A 99 -6.41 -9.59 -0.69
C GLN A 99 -7.81 -9.33 -0.14
N ALA A 100 -8.08 -9.76 1.09
CA ALA A 100 -9.37 -9.50 1.72
C ALA A 100 -9.61 -7.99 1.87
N ARG A 101 -8.59 -7.24 2.25
CA ARG A 101 -8.74 -5.79 2.37
C ARG A 101 -8.98 -5.13 1.03
N LEU A 102 -8.34 -5.63 -0.02
CA LEU A 102 -8.55 -5.09 -1.36
C LEU A 102 -9.94 -5.42 -1.88
N GLU A 103 -10.43 -6.62 -1.61
CA GLU A 103 -11.80 -6.97 -1.98
C GLU A 103 -12.81 -6.08 -1.27
N LYS A 104 -12.57 -5.80 -0.01
CA LYS A 104 -13.43 -4.90 0.73
C LYS A 104 -13.39 -3.48 0.14
N LEU A 105 -12.19 -3.05 -0.24
CA LEU A 105 -12.02 -1.74 -0.85
C LEU A 105 -12.83 -1.63 -2.13
N LEU A 106 -12.88 -2.71 -2.90
CA LEU A 106 -13.60 -2.74 -4.17
C LEU A 106 -15.09 -3.02 -4.01
N GLY A 107 -15.55 -3.23 -2.78
CA GLY A 107 -16.96 -3.46 -2.54
C GLY A 107 -17.38 -4.92 -2.50
N ASN A 108 -16.44 -5.84 -2.70
CA ASN A 108 -16.72 -7.28 -2.60
C ASN A 108 -16.39 -7.74 -1.20
N GLU A 109 -17.26 -7.42 -0.27
CA GLU A 109 -16.93 -7.61 1.14
C GLU A 109 -16.80 -9.08 1.50
N PRO A 110 -15.63 -9.52 1.93
CA PRO A 110 -15.48 -10.87 2.44
C PRO A 110 -16.13 -10.97 3.82
N PRO A 111 -16.22 -12.17 4.37
CA PRO A 111 -16.68 -12.31 5.75
C PRO A 111 -15.87 -11.44 6.68
N VAL A 112 -16.51 -10.99 7.74
CA VAL A 112 -15.88 -10.09 8.68
C VAL A 112 -14.62 -10.73 9.25
N GLU A 113 -13.54 -9.95 9.22
CA GLU A 113 -12.29 -10.39 9.77
C GLU A 113 -12.29 -10.08 11.27
N GLN A 114 -12.15 -11.10 12.07
CA GLN A 114 -12.28 -10.94 13.51
C GLN A 114 -10.97 -10.63 14.20
N ALA A 115 -9.88 -11.13 13.67
CA ALA A 115 -8.60 -10.95 14.33
C ALA A 115 -8.17 -9.49 14.24
N PRO A 116 -7.72 -8.91 15.35
CA PRO A 116 -7.20 -7.56 15.26
C PRO A 116 -5.97 -7.53 14.38
N ASP A 117 -5.78 -6.44 13.68
CA ASP A 117 -4.58 -6.28 12.90
C ASP A 117 -3.39 -6.16 13.83
N ARG A 118 -2.41 -6.99 13.58
CA ARG A 118 -1.16 -6.93 14.32
C ARG A 118 -0.07 -6.53 13.37
N SER A 119 0.92 -5.88 13.91
CA SER A 119 2.11 -5.61 13.12
C SER A 119 2.82 -6.91 12.88
N TYR A 120 3.08 -7.18 11.64
CA TYR A 120 3.96 -8.25 11.27
C TYR A 120 5.36 -7.67 11.14
N ASP A 121 6.16 -8.15 10.24
CA ASP A 121 7.49 -7.57 10.06
C ASP A 121 7.35 -6.13 9.62
N LEU A 122 7.97 -5.24 10.35
CA LEU A 122 7.93 -3.83 10.02
C LEU A 122 9.25 -3.16 10.41
N ILE A 123 9.47 -2.00 9.83
CA ILE A 123 10.67 -1.22 10.09
C ILE A 123 10.25 0.20 10.43
N ILE A 124 10.70 0.67 11.59
CA ILE A 124 10.40 2.03 12.03
C ILE A 124 11.45 2.96 11.43
N ILE A 125 10.99 4.04 10.83
CA ILE A 125 11.88 4.99 10.19
C ILE A 125 11.83 6.32 10.93
N GLY A 126 12.92 7.05 10.83
CA GLY A 126 12.97 8.41 11.32
C GLY A 126 12.80 8.56 12.81
N GLY A 127 13.20 7.60 13.57
CA GLY A 127 13.10 7.70 15.00
C GLY A 127 11.69 8.01 15.44
N GLY A 128 10.76 7.57 14.71
CA GLY A 128 9.39 7.94 14.86
C GLY A 128 8.84 7.58 16.19
N ALA A 129 8.81 7.91 17.03
CA ALA A 129 8.25 7.47 18.27
C ALA A 129 6.78 7.69 18.42
#